data_8d6f3976d150bef41f435772ef6b11ac
#
_entry.id   8d6f3976d150bef41f435772ef6b11ac
#
_cell.length_a   1.000
_cell.length_b   1.000
_cell.length_c   1.000
_cell.angle_alpha   90.00
_cell.angle_beta   90.00
_cell.angle_gamma   90.00
#
_symmetry.space_group_name_H-M   'P 1'
#
loop_
_entity.id
_entity.type
_entity.pdbx_description
1 polymer ?
#
loop_
_entity_poly.entity_id
_entity_poly.type
_entity_poly.pdbx_seq_one_letter_code
_entity_poly.pdbx_strand_id
1 'polypeptide(L)'
;MTDTDATDAAAPTTDGRPVNLADAAELDALLAEHDLVLVECYTEGCGICASMEPVLGNVARTTDATVALVNPRDDPELIDRFTVQSVPTLLLFVDGELVARRADGFQGAEAVVEFVESNR
;
A
#
# COMPACT_ATOMS: atom_id res chain seq x y z
N MET A 1 10.60 -2.44 -27.85
CA MET A 1 9.90 -2.33 -27.25
C MET A 1 9.28 -2.22 -27.15
N THR A 2 9.24 -2.23 -27.01
CA THR A 2 8.48 -2.09 -26.58
C THR A 2 7.78 -1.85 -26.15
N ASP A 3 7.63 -1.73 -26.02
CA ASP A 3 6.85 -1.48 -25.35
C ASP A 3 6.02 -1.50 -25.11
N THR A 4 5.79 -1.71 -24.83
CA THR A 4 4.83 -1.82 -24.54
C THR A 4 4.26 -1.61 -23.98
N ASP A 5 4.30 -1.60 -23.61
CA ASP A 5 3.63 -1.43 -22.95
C ASP A 5 3.03 -0.98 -22.37
N ALA A 6 3.49 -0.84 -22.35
CA ALA A 6 2.93 -0.40 -21.44
C ALA A 6 1.87 -0.25 -21.15
N THR A 7 1.71 -0.51 -21.26
CA THR A 7 0.70 -0.22 -21.19
C THR A 7 -0.04 -0.48 -20.38
N ASP A 8 -0.19 -0.48 -20.24
CA ASP A 8 -1.21 -0.53 -19.76
C ASP A 8 -1.39 -1.42 -18.72
N ALA A 9 -1.70 -1.99 -18.12
CA ALA A 9 -1.89 -2.91 -17.06
C ALA A 9 -0.62 -3.30 -16.34
N ALA A 10 0.44 -2.58 -16.56
CA ALA A 10 1.68 -2.84 -15.86
C ALA A 10 1.65 -2.23 -14.46
N ALA A 11 2.26 -2.91 -13.49
CA ALA A 11 2.39 -2.37 -12.16
C ALA A 11 3.33 -1.17 -12.17
N PRO A 12 3.06 -0.17 -11.32
CA PRO A 12 3.98 0.95 -11.19
C PRO A 12 5.36 0.52 -10.71
N THR A 13 6.38 1.26 -11.10
CA THR A 13 7.74 1.01 -10.65
C THR A 13 7.91 1.48 -9.22
N THR A 14 8.55 0.68 -8.39
CA THR A 14 8.69 0.99 -6.97
C THR A 14 10.05 1.54 -6.56
N ASP A 15 11.15 0.98 -7.04
CA ASP A 15 12.51 1.44 -6.71
C ASP A 15 12.79 1.51 -5.22
N GLY A 16 12.13 0.69 -4.39
CA GLY A 16 12.35 0.73 -2.96
C GLY A 16 11.73 1.93 -2.29
N ARG A 17 10.81 2.63 -2.95
CA ARG A 17 10.09 3.78 -2.39
C ARG A 17 8.59 3.50 -2.46
N PRO A 18 7.80 4.13 -1.58
CA PRO A 18 6.35 3.98 -1.68
C PRO A 18 5.84 4.47 -3.03
N VAL A 19 4.84 3.79 -3.57
CA VAL A 19 4.27 4.12 -4.86
C VAL A 19 2.79 4.45 -4.69
N ASN A 20 2.32 5.48 -5.38
CA ASN A 20 0.91 5.86 -5.36
C ASN A 20 0.15 5.09 -6.43
N LEU A 21 -0.96 4.49 -6.02
CA LEU A 21 -1.82 3.73 -6.92
C LEU A 21 -3.08 4.53 -7.21
N ALA A 22 -3.52 4.50 -8.46
CA ALA A 22 -4.67 5.29 -8.88
C ALA A 22 -6.00 4.58 -8.62
N ASP A 23 -6.01 3.24 -8.66
CA ASP A 23 -7.26 2.50 -8.59
C ASP A 23 -7.01 1.04 -8.25
N ALA A 24 -8.10 0.27 -8.19
CA ALA A 24 -8.03 -1.16 -7.86
C ALA A 24 -7.24 -1.94 -8.90
N ALA A 25 -7.31 -1.55 -10.18
CA ALA A 25 -6.58 -2.26 -11.22
C ALA A 25 -5.07 -2.15 -11.02
N GLU A 26 -4.59 -0.97 -10.64
CA GLU A 26 -3.17 -0.79 -10.36
C GLU A 26 -2.75 -1.58 -9.12
N LEU A 27 -3.62 -1.63 -8.11
CA LEU A 27 -3.33 -2.44 -6.93
C LEU A 27 -3.22 -3.91 -7.31
N ASP A 28 -4.16 -4.41 -8.10
CA ASP A 28 -4.12 -5.82 -8.51
C ASP A 28 -2.86 -6.13 -9.31
N ALA A 29 -2.43 -5.22 -10.17
CA ALA A 29 -1.20 -5.40 -10.94
C ALA A 29 0.01 -5.47 -10.00
N LEU A 30 0.04 -4.62 -8.98
CA LEU A 30 1.16 -4.62 -8.03
C LEU A 30 1.18 -5.92 -7.22
N LEU A 31 0.00 -6.37 -6.78
CA LEU A 31 -0.10 -7.62 -6.02
C LEU A 31 0.31 -8.82 -6.84
N ALA A 32 0.11 -8.79 -8.15
CA ALA A 32 0.50 -9.90 -9.02
C ALA A 32 2.02 -9.98 -9.18
N GLU A 33 2.73 -8.88 -8.97
CA GLU A 33 4.18 -8.84 -9.21
C GLU A 33 5.02 -8.93 -7.95
N HIS A 34 4.42 -8.76 -6.78
CA HIS A 34 5.19 -8.71 -5.53
C HIS A 34 4.54 -9.59 -4.47
N ASP A 35 5.38 -10.37 -3.80
CA ASP A 35 4.90 -11.34 -2.81
C ASP A 35 4.49 -10.70 -1.50
N LEU A 36 5.09 -9.56 -1.15
CA LEU A 36 4.83 -8.89 0.12
C LEU A 36 4.55 -7.43 -0.14
N VAL A 37 3.31 -7.00 0.12
CA VAL A 37 2.88 -5.64 -0.20
C VAL A 37 2.17 -5.03 1.00
N LEU A 38 2.62 -3.84 1.39
CA LEU A 38 1.98 -3.06 2.45
C LEU A 38 1.30 -1.86 1.80
N VAL A 39 0.01 -1.70 2.04
CA VAL A 39 -0.77 -0.62 1.43
C VAL A 39 -1.30 0.29 2.52
N GLU A 40 -1.10 1.61 2.37
CA GLU A 40 -1.78 2.58 3.23
C GLU A 40 -2.96 3.17 2.47
N CYS A 41 -4.14 3.06 3.07
CA CYS A 41 -5.33 3.77 2.60
C CYS A 41 -5.33 5.15 3.26
N TYR A 42 -5.41 6.19 2.45
CA TYR A 42 -5.37 7.58 2.93
C TYR A 42 -6.43 8.41 2.22
N THR A 43 -6.66 9.63 2.69
CA THR A 43 -7.46 10.61 1.96
C THR A 43 -6.74 11.95 1.99
N GLU A 44 -7.14 12.84 1.07
CA GLU A 44 -6.61 14.19 1.04
C GLU A 44 -7.05 14.93 2.30
N GLY A 45 -6.18 15.76 2.83
CA GLY A 45 -6.48 16.52 4.03
C GLY A 45 -6.33 15.74 5.33
N CYS A 46 -5.89 14.50 5.27
CA CYS A 46 -5.66 13.69 6.46
C CYS A 46 -4.24 13.94 6.97
N GLY A 47 -4.11 14.72 8.06
CA GLY A 47 -2.80 15.05 8.60
C GLY A 47 -2.03 13.85 9.11
N ILE A 48 -2.74 12.90 9.73
CA ILE A 48 -2.12 11.68 10.24
C ILE A 48 -1.59 10.84 9.09
N CYS A 49 -2.36 10.76 7.99
CA CYS A 49 -1.90 10.03 6.81
C CYS A 49 -0.61 10.64 6.25
N ALA A 50 -0.55 11.98 6.19
CA ALA A 50 0.64 12.66 5.70
C ALA A 50 1.84 12.38 6.61
N SER A 51 1.60 12.31 7.92
CA SER A 51 2.66 12.01 8.88
C SER A 51 3.20 10.59 8.73
N MET A 52 2.44 9.69 8.11
CA MET A 52 2.90 8.33 7.87
C MET A 52 3.86 8.24 6.68
N GLU A 53 3.94 9.25 5.81
CA GLU A 53 4.76 9.13 4.61
C GLU A 53 6.23 8.86 4.90
N PRO A 54 6.90 9.61 5.81
CA PRO A 54 8.29 9.27 6.14
C PRO A 54 8.42 7.89 6.77
N VAL A 55 7.44 7.48 7.56
CA VAL A 55 7.43 6.15 8.17
C VAL A 55 7.40 5.08 7.07
N LEU A 56 6.51 5.24 6.11
CA LEU A 56 6.38 4.27 5.03
C LEU A 56 7.61 4.25 4.13
N GLY A 57 8.23 5.39 3.92
CA GLY A 57 9.50 5.45 3.19
C GLY A 57 10.58 4.64 3.90
N ASN A 58 10.63 4.74 5.24
CA ASN A 58 11.58 3.97 6.02
C ASN A 58 11.30 2.48 5.90
N VAL A 59 10.04 2.07 6.00
CA VAL A 59 9.65 0.67 5.89
C VAL A 59 10.02 0.10 4.52
N ALA A 60 9.80 0.89 3.46
CA ALA A 60 10.13 0.45 2.11
C ALA A 60 11.62 0.21 1.94
N ARG A 61 12.46 0.98 2.64
CA ARG A 61 13.91 0.84 2.54
C ARG A 61 14.48 -0.24 3.44
N THR A 62 13.79 -0.57 4.53
CA THR A 62 14.37 -1.45 5.55
C THR A 62 13.72 -2.82 5.63
N THR A 63 12.67 -3.07 4.84
CA THR A 63 12.04 -4.39 4.77
C THR A 63 11.96 -4.83 3.33
N ASP A 64 11.54 -6.08 3.13
CA ASP A 64 11.31 -6.62 1.80
C ASP A 64 9.96 -6.19 1.23
N ALA A 65 9.16 -5.48 2.01
CA ALA A 65 7.81 -5.13 1.57
C ALA A 65 7.86 -4.06 0.48
N THR A 66 7.04 -4.24 -0.53
CA THR A 66 6.73 -3.19 -1.49
C THR A 66 5.62 -2.36 -0.86
N VAL A 67 5.83 -1.05 -0.74
CA VAL A 67 4.90 -0.17 -0.05
C VAL A 67 4.13 0.67 -1.07
N ALA A 68 2.82 0.73 -0.90
CA ALA A 68 1.96 1.48 -1.80
C ALA A 68 0.97 2.32 -1.01
N LEU A 69 0.48 3.38 -1.66
CA LEU A 69 -0.54 4.26 -1.09
C LEU A 69 -1.71 4.33 -2.05
N VAL A 70 -2.91 4.32 -1.51
CA VAL A 70 -4.11 4.40 -2.33
C VAL A 70 -5.14 5.26 -1.62
N ASN A 71 -5.84 6.09 -2.40
CA ASN A 71 -6.94 6.88 -1.87
C ASN A 71 -8.24 6.18 -2.26
N PRO A 72 -8.93 5.55 -1.30
CA PRO A 72 -10.14 4.79 -1.65
C PRO A 72 -11.26 5.65 -2.20
N ARG A 73 -11.20 6.96 -2.03
CA ARG A 73 -12.21 7.84 -2.64
C ARG A 73 -12.06 7.94 -4.16
N ASP A 74 -10.87 7.63 -4.66
CA ASP A 74 -10.64 7.66 -6.11
C ASP A 74 -11.26 6.45 -6.80
N ASP A 75 -11.55 5.38 -6.04
CA ASP A 75 -12.15 4.17 -6.59
C ASP A 75 -12.97 3.49 -5.50
N PRO A 76 -14.32 3.68 -5.54
CA PRO A 76 -15.17 3.11 -4.48
C PRO A 76 -15.10 1.60 -4.34
N GLU A 77 -14.65 0.89 -5.37
CA GLU A 77 -14.46 -0.55 -5.26
C GLU A 77 -13.48 -0.89 -4.14
N LEU A 78 -12.49 -0.03 -3.88
CA LEU A 78 -11.51 -0.26 -2.83
C LEU A 78 -12.15 -0.22 -1.45
N ILE A 79 -13.12 0.68 -1.26
CA ILE A 79 -13.83 0.77 0.02
C ILE A 79 -14.61 -0.52 0.27
N ASP A 80 -15.35 -0.96 -0.73
CA ASP A 80 -16.18 -2.17 -0.59
C ASP A 80 -15.31 -3.40 -0.41
N ARG A 81 -14.26 -3.49 -1.20
CA ARG A 81 -13.43 -4.69 -1.26
C ARG A 81 -12.67 -4.93 0.03
N PHE A 82 -12.18 -3.85 0.66
CA PHE A 82 -11.36 -3.97 1.87
C PHE A 82 -12.05 -3.44 3.11
N THR A 83 -13.29 -3.01 2.99
CA THR A 83 -14.08 -2.51 4.12
C THR A 83 -13.33 -1.39 4.85
N VAL A 84 -12.91 -0.38 4.09
CA VAL A 84 -12.16 0.74 4.65
C VAL A 84 -13.13 1.68 5.36
N GLN A 85 -13.01 1.78 6.67
CA GLN A 85 -13.92 2.59 7.49
C GLN A 85 -13.25 3.86 8.03
N SER A 86 -11.93 3.90 8.04
CA SER A 86 -11.21 5.05 8.54
C SER A 86 -9.84 5.10 7.88
N VAL A 87 -9.19 6.25 7.95
CA VAL A 87 -7.84 6.43 7.45
C VAL A 87 -6.98 7.07 8.53
N PRO A 88 -5.71 6.70 8.62
CA PRO A 88 -5.02 5.73 7.77
C PRO A 88 -5.41 4.29 8.14
N THR A 89 -5.47 3.43 7.16
CA THR A 89 -5.61 1.98 7.38
C THR A 89 -4.47 1.30 6.63
N LEU A 90 -3.77 0.42 7.33
CA LEU A 90 -2.70 -0.38 6.75
C LEU A 90 -3.24 -1.76 6.40
N LEU A 91 -2.96 -2.20 5.18
CA LEU A 91 -3.36 -3.52 4.70
C LEU A 91 -2.08 -4.26 4.30
N LEU A 92 -1.90 -5.47 4.80
CA LEU A 92 -0.74 -6.28 4.45
C LEU A 92 -1.19 -7.46 3.61
N PHE A 93 -0.54 -7.62 2.45
CA PHE A 93 -0.82 -8.69 1.52
C PHE A 93 0.39 -9.60 1.40
N VAL A 94 0.14 -10.92 1.43
CA VAL A 94 1.17 -11.90 1.18
C VAL A 94 0.67 -12.80 0.05
N ASP A 95 1.46 -12.92 -1.01
CA ASP A 95 1.11 -13.71 -2.19
C ASP A 95 -0.26 -13.31 -2.74
N GLY A 96 -0.55 -12.02 -2.72
CA GLY A 96 -1.78 -11.48 -3.27
C GLY A 96 -2.98 -11.51 -2.35
N GLU A 97 -2.83 -12.07 -1.15
CA GLU A 97 -3.96 -12.19 -0.21
C GLU A 97 -3.80 -11.26 0.97
N LEU A 98 -4.89 -10.62 1.36
CA LEU A 98 -4.90 -9.75 2.54
C LEU A 98 -4.80 -10.63 3.79
N VAL A 99 -3.70 -10.48 4.54
CA VAL A 99 -3.46 -11.32 5.72
C VAL A 99 -3.59 -10.54 7.02
N ALA A 100 -3.52 -9.22 6.99
CA ALA A 100 -3.60 -8.43 8.22
C ALA A 100 -3.98 -7.00 7.90
N ARG A 101 -4.63 -6.35 8.85
CA ARG A 101 -4.97 -4.93 8.73
C ARG A 101 -4.78 -4.24 10.06
N ARG A 102 -4.57 -2.93 10.02
CA ARG A 102 -4.42 -2.13 11.22
C ARG A 102 -4.92 -0.72 10.96
N ALA A 103 -5.78 -0.22 11.82
CA ALA A 103 -6.39 1.10 11.68
C ALA A 103 -6.26 1.87 13.00
N ASP A 104 -5.04 1.95 13.53
CA ASP A 104 -4.76 2.50 14.85
C ASP A 104 -4.22 3.93 14.82
N GLY A 105 -4.39 4.65 13.71
CA GLY A 105 -3.88 6.01 13.58
C GLY A 105 -2.40 6.03 13.31
N PHE A 106 -1.70 7.02 13.83
CA PHE A 106 -0.27 7.14 13.56
C PHE A 106 0.52 6.01 14.23
N GLN A 107 1.48 5.48 13.50
CA GLN A 107 2.39 4.47 14.02
C GLN A 107 3.80 4.78 13.53
N GLY A 108 4.79 4.63 14.42
CA GLY A 108 6.18 4.83 14.05
C GLY A 108 6.72 3.67 13.22
N ALA A 109 7.93 3.87 12.70
CA ALA A 109 8.52 2.90 11.78
C ALA A 109 8.71 1.53 12.44
N GLU A 110 9.14 1.50 13.71
CA GLU A 110 9.34 0.21 14.38
C GLU A 110 8.04 -0.57 14.49
N ALA A 111 6.93 0.11 14.80
CA ALA A 111 5.64 -0.56 14.93
C ALA A 111 5.17 -1.11 13.58
N VAL A 112 5.40 -0.37 12.51
CA VAL A 112 4.99 -0.82 11.17
C VAL A 112 5.87 -1.99 10.72
N VAL A 113 7.17 -1.92 10.95
CA VAL A 113 8.07 -3.04 10.63
C VAL A 113 7.63 -4.30 11.39
N GLU A 114 7.31 -4.14 12.67
CA GLU A 114 6.83 -5.26 13.48
C GLU A 114 5.54 -5.84 12.91
N PHE A 115 4.62 -4.97 12.49
CA PHE A 115 3.36 -5.39 11.87
C PHE A 115 3.63 -6.23 10.62
N VAL A 116 4.56 -5.80 9.79
CA VAL A 116 4.91 -6.52 8.57
C VAL A 116 5.56 -7.85 8.91
N GLU A 117 6.57 -7.84 9.78
CA GLU A 117 7.36 -9.05 10.03
C GLU A 117 6.60 -10.11 10.79
N SER A 118 5.67 -9.71 11.67
CA SER A 118 4.95 -10.68 12.46
C SER A 118 3.76 -11.31 11.71
N ASN A 119 3.41 -10.78 10.55
CA ASN A 119 2.24 -11.27 9.79
C ASN A 119 2.59 -11.88 8.44
N ARG A 120 3.86 -11.84 8.07
CA ARG A 120 4.26 -12.37 6.76
C ARG A 120 4.50 -13.87 6.82
#